data_9d7d3fb03bd2cb55210cb168c149854e
#
_entry.id   9d7d3fb03bd2cb55210cb168c149854e
#
_cell.length_a   1.000
_cell.length_b   1.000
_cell.length_c   1.000
_cell.angle_alpha   90.00
_cell.angle_beta   90.00
_cell.angle_gamma   90.00
#
_symmetry.space_group_name_H-M   'P 1'
#
loop_
_entity.id
_entity.type
_entity.pdbx_description
1 polymer ?
#
loop_
_entity_poly.entity_id
_entity_poly.type
_entity_poly.pdbx_seq_one_letter_code
_entity_poly.pdbx_strand_id
1 'polypeptide(L)'
;SALLSGRKDVVIVSSVSCIYGMGAPIAMEENIIRIQKGKQIEMSEFLRRLVSAQYVRNDITPGRGMFRVKGDTVDIFTTYSDNVLRLTWWDDELDSIEEVEADTFHRIDSFNQYEIYPATLFVTTPEQTTYAIRAIQDDLAERIAYFESIGDKVKAQRIKERVEYDMEMIKELGHCSGIENYSRYFDGRQAGDRPYCLLDFFPKDYLIIVDESHVSVPQIGAMYGGDRSRKQNLVEYGFRLPAAFDNRPLKFDEFHSLIHQIIYVSATPANYEIEEAEGVVVEQIIRPTGLLDPEIEVRPSENQIDDLMAEILQRIDLQERVLVTTLTKRMAEELTEFLLNHDIKTNYIHSDVATLDRVKIMNALRTGVYDVLVGVNLLREGLDLPEVSLVAILDADKEGFLRNHRSLTQTAGRAARNVHGKVIMYADSITESMQRTIDETARRRSIQMQYNEAHHIVPQPIEKKIGSSLMEQTTGNDDTRQKKEAPDTKYALFNPGGEAFVADPISRSMSKEALKKSIANTTALMKQAAKELDFLQAAQYRDEIVRLEALLSEK
;
A
#
# COMPACT_ATOMS: atom_id res chain seq x y z
N SER A 1 8.92 -12.86 13.39
CA SER A 1 9.15 -14.12 14.15
C SER A 1 10.10 -15.06 13.40
N ALA A 2 9.80 -15.48 12.16
CA ALA A 2 10.62 -16.45 11.41
C ALA A 2 12.11 -16.09 11.31
N LEU A 3 12.46 -14.81 11.14
CA LEU A 3 13.85 -14.35 11.11
C LEU A 3 14.51 -14.47 12.51
N LEU A 4 13.80 -14.10 13.57
CA LEU A 4 14.31 -14.18 14.95
C LEU A 4 14.47 -15.62 15.44
N SER A 5 13.71 -16.58 14.88
CA SER A 5 13.89 -18.00 15.19
C SER A 5 15.17 -18.62 14.58
N GLY A 6 15.97 -17.84 13.86
CA GLY A 6 17.21 -18.30 13.21
C GLY A 6 17.01 -19.14 11.94
N ARG A 7 15.79 -19.19 11.39
CA ARG A 7 15.51 -19.88 10.13
C ARG A 7 16.23 -19.16 8.98
N LYS A 8 16.77 -19.98 8.04
CA LYS A 8 17.45 -19.49 6.84
C LYS A 8 16.64 -19.68 5.56
N ASP A 9 15.54 -20.39 5.64
CA ASP A 9 14.60 -20.69 4.55
C ASP A 9 13.43 -19.69 4.50
N VAL A 10 13.71 -18.41 4.73
CA VAL A 10 12.69 -17.34 4.83
C VAL A 10 12.81 -16.41 3.64
N VAL A 11 11.70 -16.22 2.92
CA VAL A 11 11.55 -15.21 1.88
C VAL A 11 10.54 -14.17 2.34
N ILE A 12 10.94 -12.90 2.31
CA ILE A 12 10.07 -11.78 2.68
C ILE A 12 9.81 -10.92 1.44
N VAL A 13 8.54 -10.73 1.13
CA VAL A 13 8.09 -9.80 0.10
C VAL A 13 7.53 -8.56 0.81
N SER A 14 8.11 -7.40 0.53
CA SER A 14 7.69 -6.17 1.17
C SER A 14 7.78 -4.98 0.22
N SER A 15 7.08 -3.90 0.55
CA SER A 15 7.22 -2.63 -0.15
C SER A 15 8.47 -1.88 0.32
N VAL A 16 8.80 -0.78 -0.34
CA VAL A 16 9.91 0.12 0.06
C VAL A 16 9.76 0.63 1.51
N SER A 17 8.56 0.56 2.09
CA SER A 17 8.33 0.90 3.51
C SER A 17 9.12 0.03 4.50
N CYS A 18 9.71 -1.08 4.08
CA CYS A 18 10.58 -1.93 4.91
C CYS A 18 11.83 -1.19 5.44
N ILE A 19 12.22 -0.08 4.83
CA ILE A 19 13.33 0.77 5.31
C ILE A 19 12.90 1.80 6.37
N TYR A 20 11.61 1.84 6.73
CA TYR A 20 11.10 2.73 7.78
C TYR A 20 11.43 2.18 9.17
N GLY A 21 11.52 3.08 10.15
CA GLY A 21 11.86 2.73 11.53
C GLY A 21 10.92 1.69 12.14
N MET A 22 11.51 0.66 12.74
CA MET A 22 10.87 -0.41 13.50
C MET A 22 11.49 -0.51 14.90
N GLY A 23 10.94 -1.36 15.74
CA GLY A 23 11.56 -1.69 17.04
C GLY A 23 12.90 -2.40 16.87
N ALA A 24 13.77 -2.32 17.88
CA ALA A 24 15.07 -2.95 17.86
C ALA A 24 14.94 -4.50 17.85
N PRO A 25 15.68 -5.23 16.99
CA PRO A 25 15.67 -6.70 16.98
C PRO A 25 16.01 -7.31 18.35
N ILE A 26 17.00 -6.75 19.04
CA ILE A 26 17.44 -7.21 20.35
C ILE A 26 16.29 -7.14 21.38
N ALA A 27 15.56 -6.02 21.40
CA ALA A 27 14.42 -5.86 22.30
C ALA A 27 13.31 -6.90 22.02
N MET A 28 13.10 -7.24 20.76
CA MET A 28 12.17 -8.32 20.39
C MET A 28 12.66 -9.69 20.90
N GLU A 29 13.94 -9.98 20.71
CA GLU A 29 14.55 -11.27 21.09
C GLU A 29 14.56 -11.48 22.60
N GLU A 30 14.88 -10.46 23.38
CA GLU A 30 14.88 -10.49 24.85
C GLU A 30 13.47 -10.72 25.44
N ASN A 31 12.42 -10.33 24.73
CA ASN A 31 11.03 -10.47 25.15
C ASN A 31 10.32 -11.72 24.58
N ILE A 32 11.05 -12.62 23.92
CA ILE A 32 10.50 -13.93 23.51
C ILE A 32 10.23 -14.78 24.75
N ILE A 33 8.99 -15.24 24.88
CA ILE A 33 8.62 -16.17 25.96
C ILE A 33 8.85 -17.60 25.47
N ARG A 34 9.92 -18.24 26.00
CA ARG A 34 10.24 -19.63 25.69
C ARG A 34 9.57 -20.54 26.68
N ILE A 35 8.75 -21.47 26.18
CA ILE A 35 8.02 -22.45 27.00
C ILE A 35 8.36 -23.86 26.57
N GLN A 36 8.30 -24.79 27.53
CA GLN A 36 8.57 -26.20 27.30
C GLN A 36 7.59 -27.05 28.13
N LYS A 37 7.02 -28.07 27.48
CA LYS A 37 6.16 -29.07 28.15
C LYS A 37 6.90 -29.73 29.32
N GLY A 38 6.20 -29.95 30.42
CA GLY A 38 6.75 -30.53 31.64
C GLY A 38 7.57 -29.56 32.50
N LYS A 39 7.70 -28.28 32.08
CA LYS A 39 8.41 -27.28 32.86
C LYS A 39 7.51 -26.69 33.94
N GLN A 40 8.06 -26.58 35.16
CA GLN A 40 7.41 -25.89 36.27
C GLN A 40 7.40 -24.38 36.03
N ILE A 41 6.23 -23.83 35.81
CA ILE A 41 5.98 -22.39 35.64
C ILE A 41 4.61 -22.09 36.24
N GLU A 42 4.55 -21.31 37.31
CA GLU A 42 3.30 -20.82 37.85
C GLU A 42 2.50 -20.05 36.78
N MET A 43 1.22 -20.39 36.57
CA MET A 43 0.37 -19.74 35.58
C MET A 43 0.36 -18.22 35.78
N SER A 44 0.30 -17.74 37.01
CA SER A 44 0.29 -16.32 37.35
C SER A 44 1.55 -15.58 36.86
N GLU A 45 2.71 -16.23 36.96
CA GLU A 45 3.98 -15.70 36.45
C GLU A 45 3.97 -15.68 34.92
N PHE A 46 3.49 -16.74 34.27
CA PHE A 46 3.36 -16.80 32.82
C PHE A 46 2.43 -15.71 32.27
N LEU A 47 1.28 -15.49 32.92
CA LEU A 47 0.35 -14.42 32.50
C LEU A 47 0.99 -13.03 32.64
N ARG A 48 1.81 -12.79 33.66
CA ARG A 48 2.58 -11.54 33.76
C ARG A 48 3.58 -11.37 32.61
N ARG A 49 4.24 -12.46 32.19
CA ARG A 49 5.14 -12.43 31.02
C ARG A 49 4.38 -12.12 29.73
N LEU A 50 3.15 -12.65 29.54
CA LEU A 50 2.31 -12.31 28.38
C LEU A 50 1.97 -10.82 28.35
N VAL A 51 1.59 -10.25 29.49
CA VAL A 51 1.31 -8.80 29.60
C VAL A 51 2.56 -7.98 29.31
N SER A 52 3.72 -8.38 29.82
CA SER A 52 5.00 -7.73 29.51
C SER A 52 5.33 -7.81 28.00
N ALA A 53 4.98 -8.91 27.34
CA ALA A 53 5.10 -9.08 25.90
C ALA A 53 3.96 -8.37 25.11
N GLN A 54 3.21 -7.49 25.77
CA GLN A 54 2.16 -6.64 25.18
C GLN A 54 0.92 -7.41 24.70
N TYR A 55 0.65 -8.61 25.22
CA TYR A 55 -0.64 -9.28 25.03
C TYR A 55 -1.68 -8.74 26.01
N VAL A 56 -2.90 -8.52 25.52
CA VAL A 56 -4.01 -8.00 26.31
C VAL A 56 -4.96 -9.13 26.70
N ARG A 57 -5.35 -9.21 27.98
CA ARG A 57 -6.35 -10.19 28.42
C ARG A 57 -7.73 -9.79 27.97
N ASN A 58 -8.43 -10.68 27.27
CA ASN A 58 -9.83 -10.53 26.92
C ASN A 58 -10.51 -11.92 26.92
N ASP A 59 -11.28 -12.20 27.97
CA ASP A 59 -11.90 -13.50 28.16
C ASP A 59 -13.23 -13.67 27.34
N ILE A 60 -13.77 -12.58 26.78
CA ILE A 60 -15.08 -12.56 26.09
C ILE A 60 -14.90 -12.69 24.58
N THR A 61 -14.20 -11.75 23.97
CA THR A 61 -13.97 -11.66 22.52
C THR A 61 -12.49 -11.47 22.22
N PRO A 62 -11.65 -12.50 22.43
CA PRO A 62 -10.23 -12.39 22.18
C PRO A 62 -9.96 -12.28 20.67
N GLY A 63 -9.01 -11.43 20.29
CA GLY A 63 -8.53 -11.25 18.95
C GLY A 63 -7.01 -11.32 18.88
N ARG A 64 -6.41 -11.05 17.72
CA ARG A 64 -4.94 -11.06 17.56
C ARG A 64 -4.25 -10.13 18.57
N GLY A 65 -3.18 -10.60 19.18
CA GLY A 65 -2.46 -9.89 20.25
C GLY A 65 -3.15 -9.97 21.62
N MET A 66 -4.14 -10.84 21.77
CA MET A 66 -4.88 -11.03 23.00
C MET A 66 -4.73 -12.47 23.52
N PHE A 67 -5.06 -12.66 24.80
CA PHE A 67 -5.19 -14.00 25.39
C PHE A 67 -6.44 -14.07 26.28
N ARG A 68 -6.93 -15.28 26.47
CA ARG A 68 -8.01 -15.56 27.43
C ARG A 68 -7.60 -16.69 28.37
N VAL A 69 -8.21 -16.70 29.54
CA VAL A 69 -7.96 -17.73 30.57
C VAL A 69 -9.27 -18.43 30.88
N LYS A 70 -9.29 -19.76 30.82
CA LYS A 70 -10.43 -20.61 31.21
C LYS A 70 -9.95 -21.77 32.09
N GLY A 71 -10.11 -21.64 33.42
CA GLY A 71 -9.58 -22.62 34.37
C GLY A 71 -8.07 -22.75 34.21
N ASP A 72 -7.59 -23.96 33.96
CA ASP A 72 -6.17 -24.30 33.82
C ASP A 72 -5.67 -24.13 32.36
N THR A 73 -6.46 -23.50 31.50
CA THR A 73 -6.16 -23.33 30.06
C THR A 73 -5.99 -21.86 29.72
N VAL A 74 -4.93 -21.56 28.99
CA VAL A 74 -4.67 -20.23 28.39
C VAL A 74 -4.65 -20.34 26.88
N ASP A 75 -5.55 -19.62 26.21
CA ASP A 75 -5.60 -19.50 24.75
C ASP A 75 -4.97 -18.18 24.34
N ILE A 76 -3.93 -18.23 23.51
CA ILE A 76 -3.17 -17.06 23.04
C ILE A 76 -3.41 -16.87 21.54
N PHE A 77 -3.96 -15.72 21.19
CA PHE A 77 -4.23 -15.31 19.81
C PHE A 77 -3.03 -14.51 19.30
N THR A 78 -2.07 -15.19 18.73
CA THR A 78 -0.80 -14.58 18.31
C THR A 78 -1.02 -13.62 17.12
N THR A 79 -0.15 -12.63 16.95
CA THR A 79 -0.23 -11.65 15.86
C THR A 79 0.31 -12.19 14.53
N TYR A 80 1.01 -13.32 14.58
CA TYR A 80 1.75 -13.92 13.45
C TYR A 80 1.17 -15.27 12.97
N SER A 81 0.08 -15.75 13.56
CA SER A 81 -0.66 -16.94 13.13
C SER A 81 -2.16 -16.67 13.13
N ASP A 82 -2.89 -17.33 12.24
CA ASP A 82 -4.36 -17.35 12.25
C ASP A 82 -4.91 -18.36 13.26
N ASN A 83 -4.07 -19.30 13.70
CA ASN A 83 -4.39 -20.31 14.70
C ASN A 83 -4.15 -19.79 16.11
N VAL A 84 -4.75 -20.47 17.08
CA VAL A 84 -4.62 -20.14 18.50
C VAL A 84 -3.63 -21.10 19.16
N LEU A 85 -2.71 -20.57 19.95
CA LEU A 85 -1.83 -21.34 20.79
C LEU A 85 -2.54 -21.63 22.11
N ARG A 86 -2.85 -22.90 22.38
CA ARG A 86 -3.48 -23.37 23.61
C ARG A 86 -2.46 -24.01 24.53
N LEU A 87 -2.43 -23.52 25.75
CA LEU A 87 -1.58 -24.04 26.84
C LEU A 87 -2.46 -24.55 27.95
N THR A 88 -2.16 -25.75 28.46
CA THR A 88 -2.88 -26.33 29.60
C THR A 88 -1.93 -26.60 30.73
N TRP A 89 -2.32 -26.26 31.95
CA TRP A 89 -1.57 -26.49 33.18
C TRP A 89 -2.12 -27.65 33.98
N TRP A 90 -1.25 -28.38 34.63
CA TRP A 90 -1.58 -29.30 35.69
C TRP A 90 -0.83 -28.84 36.93
N ASP A 91 -1.55 -28.24 37.90
CA ASP A 91 -0.97 -27.51 39.01
C ASP A 91 -0.01 -26.41 38.53
N ASP A 92 1.27 -26.44 38.91
CA ASP A 92 2.28 -25.47 38.42
C ASP A 92 3.12 -26.01 37.25
N GLU A 93 2.73 -27.11 36.62
CA GLU A 93 3.43 -27.70 35.45
C GLU A 93 2.69 -27.44 34.16
N LEU A 94 3.40 -27.03 33.12
CA LEU A 94 2.85 -26.89 31.76
C LEU A 94 2.68 -28.27 31.11
N ASP A 95 1.45 -28.81 31.15
CA ASP A 95 1.13 -30.17 30.69
C ASP A 95 1.06 -30.27 29.17
N SER A 96 0.48 -29.29 28.48
CA SER A 96 0.38 -29.33 27.02
C SER A 96 0.58 -27.98 26.34
N ILE A 97 1.14 -28.05 25.11
CA ILE A 97 1.30 -26.93 24.18
C ILE A 97 0.70 -27.38 22.86
N GLU A 98 -0.41 -26.79 22.45
CA GLU A 98 -1.16 -27.20 21.27
C GLU A 98 -1.46 -25.99 20.36
N GLU A 99 -1.43 -26.20 19.04
CA GLU A 99 -2.01 -25.28 18.06
C GLU A 99 -3.41 -25.76 17.70
N VAL A 100 -4.37 -24.85 17.78
CA VAL A 100 -5.80 -25.15 17.53
C VAL A 100 -6.38 -24.13 16.54
N GLU A 101 -7.37 -24.54 15.78
CA GLU A 101 -8.12 -23.64 14.90
C GLU A 101 -8.84 -22.56 15.72
N ALA A 102 -8.88 -21.33 15.22
CA ALA A 102 -9.47 -20.20 15.94
C ALA A 102 -10.99 -20.32 16.15
N ASP A 103 -11.69 -20.92 15.19
CA ASP A 103 -13.16 -21.02 15.19
C ASP A 103 -13.66 -22.28 15.90
N THR A 104 -13.06 -23.42 15.62
CA THR A 104 -13.53 -24.74 16.10
C THR A 104 -12.81 -25.23 17.34
N PHE A 105 -11.63 -24.68 17.62
CA PHE A 105 -10.68 -25.14 18.64
C PHE A 105 -10.25 -26.61 18.48
N HIS A 106 -10.38 -27.15 17.26
CA HIS A 106 -9.80 -28.45 16.93
C HIS A 106 -8.29 -28.37 16.91
N ARG A 107 -7.65 -29.38 17.51
CA ARG A 107 -6.20 -29.47 17.55
C ARG A 107 -5.64 -29.72 16.16
N ILE A 108 -4.69 -28.88 15.75
CA ILE A 108 -3.92 -28.98 14.51
C ILE A 108 -2.61 -29.68 14.78
N ASP A 109 -1.84 -29.21 15.79
CA ASP A 109 -0.52 -29.74 16.13
C ASP A 109 -0.26 -29.67 17.64
N SER A 110 0.81 -30.34 18.10
CA SER A 110 1.28 -30.31 19.48
C SER A 110 2.79 -30.20 19.55
N PHE A 111 3.30 -29.43 20.52
CA PHE A 111 4.71 -29.08 20.62
C PHE A 111 5.29 -29.51 21.97
N ASN A 112 6.58 -29.88 21.99
CA ASN A 112 7.34 -30.08 23.23
C ASN A 112 7.92 -28.74 23.72
N GLN A 113 8.20 -27.82 22.84
CA GLN A 113 8.67 -26.48 23.15
C GLN A 113 8.13 -25.49 22.12
N TYR A 114 7.91 -24.24 22.53
CA TYR A 114 7.39 -23.19 21.67
C TYR A 114 7.96 -21.83 22.07
N GLU A 115 8.08 -20.93 21.08
CA GLU A 115 8.51 -19.54 21.28
C GLU A 115 7.34 -18.60 21.00
N ILE A 116 6.92 -17.83 21.99
CA ILE A 116 5.87 -16.83 21.85
C ILE A 116 6.54 -15.48 21.66
N TYR A 117 6.34 -14.89 20.49
CA TYR A 117 6.87 -13.58 20.16
C TYR A 117 5.95 -12.48 20.68
N PRO A 118 6.50 -11.29 21.02
CA PRO A 118 5.70 -10.16 21.48
C PRO A 118 4.56 -9.78 20.52
N ALA A 119 3.48 -9.26 21.10
CA ALA A 119 2.30 -8.84 20.33
C ALA A 119 2.52 -7.56 19.50
N THR A 120 3.53 -6.76 19.84
CA THR A 120 3.87 -5.51 19.14
C THR A 120 5.36 -5.45 18.79
N LEU A 121 5.70 -4.60 17.82
CA LEU A 121 7.10 -4.36 17.41
C LEU A 121 7.86 -3.43 18.38
N PHE A 122 7.16 -2.69 19.23
CA PHE A 122 7.73 -1.80 20.22
C PHE A 122 7.50 -2.40 21.61
N VAL A 123 8.45 -3.19 22.05
CA VAL A 123 8.44 -3.82 23.38
C VAL A 123 9.52 -3.18 24.24
N THR A 124 9.18 -2.86 25.46
CA THR A 124 10.09 -2.19 26.41
C THR A 124 9.98 -2.82 27.79
N THR A 125 11.06 -2.79 28.54
CA THR A 125 11.01 -3.17 29.96
C THR A 125 10.46 -2.02 30.81
N PRO A 126 9.95 -2.28 32.04
CA PRO A 126 9.51 -1.23 32.95
C PRO A 126 10.61 -0.20 33.28
N GLU A 127 11.86 -0.65 33.34
CA GLU A 127 13.03 0.21 33.58
C GLU A 127 13.28 1.12 32.37
N GLN A 128 13.25 0.58 31.16
CA GLN A 128 13.38 1.35 29.91
C GLN A 128 12.24 2.33 29.77
N THR A 129 11.00 1.94 30.10
CA THR A 129 9.84 2.83 30.06
C THR A 129 10.00 3.99 31.03
N THR A 130 10.49 3.72 32.25
CA THR A 130 10.73 4.77 33.26
C THR A 130 11.80 5.75 32.79
N TYR A 131 12.87 5.24 32.20
CA TYR A 131 13.93 6.09 31.61
C TYR A 131 13.39 6.93 30.44
N ALA A 132 12.65 6.30 29.52
CA ALA A 132 12.08 6.97 28.37
C ALA A 132 11.13 8.11 28.78
N ILE A 133 10.26 7.89 29.77
CA ILE A 133 9.34 8.92 30.29
C ILE A 133 10.11 10.12 30.82
N ARG A 134 11.21 9.91 31.58
CA ARG A 134 12.04 11.01 32.08
C ARG A 134 12.67 11.80 30.92
N ALA A 135 13.26 11.11 29.95
CA ALA A 135 13.88 11.76 28.81
C ALA A 135 12.86 12.53 27.95
N ILE A 136 11.64 11.99 27.81
CA ILE A 136 10.53 12.70 27.13
C ILE A 136 10.13 13.97 27.89
N GLN A 137 10.10 13.91 29.24
CA GLN A 137 9.80 15.07 30.10
C GLN A 137 10.85 16.17 29.96
N ASP A 138 12.11 15.80 29.93
CA ASP A 138 13.23 16.75 29.75
C ASP A 138 13.14 17.45 28.38
N ASP A 139 12.98 16.69 27.29
CA ASP A 139 12.80 17.26 25.95
C ASP A 139 11.52 18.10 25.82
N LEU A 140 10.44 17.73 26.53
CA LEU A 140 9.21 18.51 26.59
C LEU A 140 9.44 19.86 27.27
N ALA A 141 10.14 19.86 28.42
CA ALA A 141 10.46 21.08 29.15
C ALA A 141 11.29 22.06 28.28
N GLU A 142 12.31 21.55 27.60
CA GLU A 142 13.12 22.34 26.66
C GLU A 142 12.26 22.89 25.52
N ARG A 143 11.35 22.07 24.97
CA ARG A 143 10.52 22.50 23.84
C ARG A 143 9.48 23.55 24.24
N ILE A 144 8.90 23.44 25.44
CA ILE A 144 7.98 24.46 26.00
C ILE A 144 8.76 25.76 26.19
N ALA A 145 9.92 25.72 26.86
CA ALA A 145 10.75 26.91 27.06
C ALA A 145 11.14 27.61 25.73
N TYR A 146 11.45 26.83 24.69
CA TYR A 146 11.69 27.35 23.37
C TYR A 146 10.49 28.12 22.81
N PHE A 147 9.28 27.53 22.83
CA PHE A 147 8.08 28.20 22.32
C PHE A 147 7.71 29.44 23.12
N GLU A 148 7.89 29.41 24.43
CA GLU A 148 7.68 30.57 25.30
C GLU A 148 8.67 31.70 24.98
N SER A 149 9.94 31.36 24.74
CA SER A 149 11.00 32.34 24.40
C SER A 149 10.71 33.10 23.11
N ILE A 150 10.03 32.46 22.15
CA ILE A 150 9.62 33.11 20.90
C ILE A 150 8.20 33.70 20.96
N GLY A 151 7.56 33.69 22.15
CA GLY A 151 6.26 34.26 22.38
C GLY A 151 5.06 33.44 21.91
N ASP A 152 5.26 32.19 21.45
CA ASP A 152 4.20 31.31 20.90
C ASP A 152 3.60 30.41 21.98
N LYS A 153 2.78 30.98 22.83
CA LYS A 153 2.11 30.27 23.94
C LYS A 153 1.15 29.18 23.46
N VAL A 154 0.57 29.33 22.26
CA VAL A 154 -0.37 28.33 21.71
C VAL A 154 0.36 27.04 21.37
N LYS A 155 1.54 27.14 20.76
CA LYS A 155 2.37 25.95 20.46
C LYS A 155 2.92 25.31 21.73
N ALA A 156 3.33 26.13 22.71
CA ALA A 156 3.79 25.65 24.02
C ALA A 156 2.69 24.82 24.73
N GLN A 157 1.46 25.35 24.77
CA GLN A 157 0.35 24.63 25.38
C GLN A 157 -0.02 23.34 24.61
N ARG A 158 -0.07 23.41 23.28
CA ARG A 158 -0.39 22.27 22.42
C ARG A 158 0.58 21.10 22.61
N ILE A 159 1.88 21.37 22.56
CA ILE A 159 2.88 20.31 22.73
C ILE A 159 2.83 19.73 24.15
N LYS A 160 2.59 20.57 25.16
CA LYS A 160 2.45 20.14 26.55
C LYS A 160 1.30 19.15 26.71
N GLU A 161 0.08 19.56 26.33
CA GLU A 161 -1.12 18.72 26.47
C GLU A 161 -0.97 17.39 25.70
N ARG A 162 -0.43 17.44 24.48
CA ARG A 162 -0.24 16.24 23.67
C ARG A 162 0.74 15.27 24.30
N VAL A 163 1.89 15.73 24.72
CA VAL A 163 2.96 14.85 25.24
C VAL A 163 2.63 14.36 26.65
N GLU A 164 2.01 15.18 27.50
CA GLU A 164 1.55 14.76 28.83
C GLU A 164 0.51 13.63 28.71
N TYR A 165 -0.46 13.76 27.79
CA TYR A 165 -1.42 12.70 27.50
C TYR A 165 -0.74 11.42 26.98
N ASP A 166 0.18 11.54 26.03
CA ASP A 166 0.91 10.39 25.48
C ASP A 166 1.72 9.67 26.58
N MET A 167 2.37 10.43 27.48
CA MET A 167 3.12 9.85 28.62
C MET A 167 2.22 9.15 29.63
N GLU A 168 1.04 9.69 29.89
CA GLU A 168 0.05 9.04 30.77
C GLU A 168 -0.39 7.69 30.18
N MET A 169 -0.72 7.68 28.88
CA MET A 169 -1.07 6.44 28.16
C MET A 169 0.07 5.41 28.17
N ILE A 170 1.32 5.84 27.95
CA ILE A 170 2.49 4.94 28.01
C ILE A 170 2.65 4.38 29.42
N LYS A 171 2.45 5.18 30.45
CA LYS A 171 2.63 4.79 31.85
C LYS A 171 1.56 3.80 32.31
N GLU A 172 0.29 4.02 31.93
CA GLU A 172 -0.84 3.20 32.38
C GLU A 172 -1.05 1.95 31.52
N LEU A 173 -0.85 2.08 30.18
CA LEU A 173 -1.14 1.02 29.22
C LEU A 173 0.11 0.43 28.53
N GLY A 174 1.29 1.00 28.78
CA GLY A 174 2.53 0.63 28.07
C GLY A 174 2.58 1.07 26.60
N HIS A 175 1.58 1.82 26.12
CA HIS A 175 1.43 2.18 24.71
C HIS A 175 0.65 3.49 24.56
N CYS A 176 0.94 4.27 23.49
CA CYS A 176 0.13 5.40 23.04
C CYS A 176 0.00 5.42 21.52
N SER A 177 -0.99 6.14 21.01
CA SER A 177 -1.10 6.37 19.56
C SER A 177 0.05 7.24 19.05
N GLY A 178 0.87 6.68 18.14
CA GLY A 178 2.05 7.34 17.64
C GLY A 178 3.30 7.14 18.51
N ILE A 179 3.35 6.06 19.29
CA ILE A 179 4.51 5.69 20.15
C ILE A 179 5.82 5.64 19.36
N GLU A 180 5.77 5.34 18.06
CA GLU A 180 6.91 5.34 17.17
C GLU A 180 7.64 6.70 17.11
N ASN A 181 6.96 7.82 17.38
CA ASN A 181 7.58 9.14 17.44
C ASN A 181 8.47 9.34 18.67
N TYR A 182 8.38 8.43 19.62
CA TYR A 182 9.19 8.38 20.84
C TYR A 182 10.22 7.23 20.80
N SER A 183 10.34 6.50 19.68
CA SER A 183 11.14 5.26 19.59
C SER A 183 12.57 5.41 20.09
N ARG A 184 13.26 6.54 19.81
CA ARG A 184 14.65 6.76 20.22
C ARG A 184 14.86 6.70 21.74
N TYR A 185 13.85 7.08 22.54
CA TYR A 185 13.97 7.03 23.99
C TYR A 185 13.86 5.60 24.53
N PHE A 186 13.14 4.72 23.81
CA PHE A 186 12.96 3.34 24.20
C PHE A 186 14.09 2.42 23.74
N ASP A 187 14.70 2.71 22.59
CA ASP A 187 15.78 1.90 22.03
C ASP A 187 17.19 2.46 22.32
N GLY A 188 17.28 3.53 23.11
CA GLY A 188 18.54 4.11 23.59
C GLY A 188 19.37 4.83 22.51
N ARG A 189 18.82 5.09 21.33
CA ARG A 189 19.49 5.84 20.26
C ARG A 189 19.66 7.31 20.63
N GLN A 190 20.73 7.91 20.11
CA GLN A 190 20.93 9.36 20.15
C GLN A 190 20.15 10.06 19.04
N ALA A 191 19.95 11.37 19.19
CA ALA A 191 19.33 12.18 18.17
C ALA A 191 20.13 12.12 16.84
N GLY A 192 19.45 11.76 15.75
CA GLY A 192 20.05 11.63 14.43
C GLY A 192 20.56 10.24 14.08
N ASP A 193 20.66 9.32 15.04
CA ASP A 193 21.06 7.93 14.79
C ASP A 193 20.13 7.24 13.80
N ARG A 194 20.69 6.27 13.08
CA ARG A 194 19.93 5.42 12.16
C ARG A 194 18.87 4.60 12.92
N PRO A 195 17.60 4.63 12.50
CA PRO A 195 16.60 3.73 13.08
C PRO A 195 16.86 2.28 12.67
N TYR A 196 16.41 1.35 13.51
CA TYR A 196 16.28 -0.05 13.09
C TYR A 196 15.15 -0.19 12.07
N CYS A 197 15.33 -1.07 11.11
CA CYS A 197 14.33 -1.36 10.07
C CYS A 197 14.21 -2.87 9.84
N LEU A 198 13.38 -3.30 8.90
CA LEU A 198 13.21 -4.73 8.61
C LEU A 198 14.52 -5.42 8.25
N LEU A 199 15.45 -4.73 7.59
CA LEU A 199 16.75 -5.29 7.19
C LEU A 199 17.63 -5.69 8.38
N ASP A 200 17.46 -5.04 9.53
CA ASP A 200 18.22 -5.36 10.75
C ASP A 200 17.82 -6.70 11.38
N PHE A 201 16.68 -7.27 10.98
CA PHE A 201 16.22 -8.58 11.46
C PHE A 201 16.80 -9.75 10.66
N PHE A 202 17.43 -9.48 9.51
CA PHE A 202 18.03 -10.53 8.68
C PHE A 202 19.41 -10.95 9.21
N PRO A 203 19.83 -12.20 8.94
CA PRO A 203 21.21 -12.61 9.14
C PRO A 203 22.14 -11.77 8.23
N LYS A 204 23.43 -11.73 8.53
CA LYS A 204 24.38 -10.89 7.78
C LYS A 204 24.55 -11.28 6.30
N ASP A 205 24.24 -12.52 5.97
CA ASP A 205 24.43 -13.15 4.64
C ASP A 205 23.12 -13.20 3.82
N TYR A 206 22.27 -12.19 3.93
CA TYR A 206 21.02 -12.13 3.16
C TYR A 206 21.20 -11.54 1.76
N LEU A 207 20.28 -11.88 0.87
CA LEU A 207 20.17 -11.35 -0.49
C LEU A 207 18.97 -10.42 -0.59
N ILE A 208 19.17 -9.23 -1.14
CA ILE A 208 18.10 -8.33 -1.54
C ILE A 208 17.83 -8.48 -3.03
N ILE A 209 16.56 -8.62 -3.39
CA ILE A 209 16.10 -8.54 -4.78
C ILE A 209 15.18 -7.32 -4.88
N VAL A 210 15.62 -6.30 -5.63
CA VAL A 210 14.85 -5.07 -5.83
C VAL A 210 14.11 -5.18 -7.14
N ASP A 211 12.80 -5.45 -7.04
CA ASP A 211 11.92 -5.48 -8.20
C ASP A 211 11.58 -4.07 -8.66
N GLU A 212 11.41 -3.90 -9.99
CA GLU A 212 11.22 -2.62 -10.66
C GLU A 212 12.23 -1.55 -10.15
N SER A 213 13.51 -1.93 -10.12
CA SER A 213 14.57 -1.19 -9.46
C SER A 213 14.69 0.27 -9.95
N HIS A 214 14.43 0.51 -11.25
CA HIS A 214 14.43 1.85 -11.85
C HIS A 214 13.39 2.82 -11.22
N VAL A 215 12.42 2.31 -10.45
CA VAL A 215 11.45 3.08 -9.67
C VAL A 215 11.73 2.94 -8.17
N SER A 216 11.99 1.71 -7.70
CA SER A 216 12.18 1.40 -6.28
C SER A 216 13.41 2.10 -5.70
N VAL A 217 14.54 2.14 -6.43
CA VAL A 217 15.77 2.78 -5.97
C VAL A 217 15.61 4.30 -5.81
N PRO A 218 15.09 5.05 -6.80
CA PRO A 218 14.78 6.47 -6.62
C PRO A 218 13.77 6.74 -5.50
N GLN A 219 12.80 5.84 -5.30
CA GLN A 219 11.85 5.97 -4.20
C GLN A 219 12.53 5.84 -2.84
N ILE A 220 13.43 4.87 -2.67
CA ILE A 220 14.25 4.73 -1.46
C ILE A 220 15.01 6.03 -1.17
N GLY A 221 15.66 6.60 -2.18
CA GLY A 221 16.39 7.86 -2.04
C GLY A 221 15.52 9.06 -1.64
N ALA A 222 14.28 9.12 -2.15
CA ALA A 222 13.38 10.26 -1.91
C ALA A 222 12.62 10.19 -0.58
N MET A 223 12.43 9.00 0.00
CA MET A 223 11.57 8.80 1.17
C MET A 223 11.99 9.63 2.37
N TYR A 224 13.30 9.69 2.66
CA TYR A 224 13.81 10.45 3.80
C TYR A 224 13.49 11.95 3.70
N GLY A 225 13.68 12.55 2.53
CA GLY A 225 13.40 13.98 2.31
C GLY A 225 11.92 14.32 2.48
N GLY A 226 11.05 13.50 1.93
CA GLY A 226 9.59 13.66 2.04
C GLY A 226 9.09 13.52 3.48
N ASP A 227 9.55 12.50 4.21
CA ASP A 227 9.20 12.30 5.62
C ASP A 227 9.69 13.46 6.50
N ARG A 228 10.93 13.89 6.33
CA ARG A 228 11.52 15.01 7.07
C ARG A 228 10.74 16.30 6.86
N SER A 229 10.40 16.63 5.62
CA SER A 229 9.61 17.84 5.30
C SER A 229 8.26 17.86 6.00
N ARG A 230 7.54 16.72 6.00
CA ARG A 230 6.27 16.57 6.70
C ARG A 230 6.43 16.74 8.21
N LYS A 231 7.43 16.09 8.80
CA LYS A 231 7.68 16.15 10.25
C LYS A 231 8.17 17.52 10.72
N GLN A 232 8.88 18.23 9.87
CA GLN A 232 9.30 19.59 10.17
C GLN A 232 8.10 20.47 10.52
N ASN A 233 7.04 20.44 9.70
CA ASN A 233 5.80 21.16 10.01
C ASN A 233 5.19 20.70 11.34
N LEU A 234 5.14 19.39 11.61
CA LEU A 234 4.57 18.88 12.86
C LEU A 234 5.34 19.35 14.10
N VAL A 235 6.66 19.40 14.03
CA VAL A 235 7.52 19.86 15.13
C VAL A 235 7.47 21.39 15.27
N GLU A 236 7.54 22.14 14.17
CA GLU A 236 7.51 23.60 14.18
C GLU A 236 6.17 24.16 14.69
N TYR A 237 5.06 23.47 14.41
CA TYR A 237 3.74 23.86 14.89
C TYR A 237 3.36 23.26 16.25
N GLY A 238 4.27 22.56 16.94
CA GLY A 238 4.04 22.02 18.28
C GLY A 238 3.10 20.82 18.35
N PHE A 239 3.02 20.02 17.29
CA PHE A 239 2.26 18.76 17.29
C PHE A 239 3.10 17.56 17.71
N ARG A 240 4.44 17.63 17.57
CA ARG A 240 5.39 16.56 17.92
C ARG A 240 6.65 17.16 18.54
N LEU A 241 7.31 16.36 19.40
CA LEU A 241 8.68 16.64 19.86
C LEU A 241 9.69 16.46 18.71
N PRO A 242 10.88 17.09 18.79
CA PRO A 242 11.96 16.87 17.83
C PRO A 242 12.37 15.40 17.66
N ALA A 243 12.16 14.56 18.68
CA ALA A 243 12.40 13.11 18.61
C ALA A 243 11.64 12.41 17.48
N ALA A 244 10.52 12.98 17.02
CA ALA A 244 9.78 12.45 15.86
C ALA A 244 10.62 12.40 14.57
N PHE A 245 11.68 13.22 14.45
CA PHE A 245 12.61 13.16 13.33
C PHE A 245 13.42 11.86 13.29
N ASP A 246 13.59 11.17 14.41
CA ASP A 246 14.40 9.97 14.52
C ASP A 246 13.62 8.68 14.21
N ASN A 247 12.28 8.76 14.17
CA ASN A 247 11.45 7.72 13.56
C ASN A 247 11.30 8.03 12.07
N ARG A 248 12.19 7.57 11.24
CA ARG A 248 12.32 7.94 9.84
C ARG A 248 12.69 6.75 8.96
N PRO A 249 12.48 6.83 7.65
CA PRO A 249 13.12 5.88 6.76
C PRO A 249 14.63 6.06 6.77
N LEU A 250 15.34 5.03 6.36
CA LEU A 250 16.78 5.13 6.14
C LEU A 250 17.10 6.23 5.12
N LYS A 251 18.23 6.88 5.30
CA LYS A 251 18.87 7.63 4.21
C LYS A 251 19.40 6.65 3.18
N PHE A 252 19.63 7.11 1.96
CA PHE A 252 20.12 6.24 0.89
C PHE A 252 21.47 5.58 1.23
N ASP A 253 22.40 6.35 1.80
CA ASP A 253 23.71 5.83 2.22
C ASP A 253 23.60 4.80 3.36
N GLU A 254 22.64 5.00 4.28
CA GLU A 254 22.36 4.05 5.35
C GLU A 254 21.78 2.74 4.80
N PHE A 255 20.87 2.83 3.84
CA PHE A 255 20.35 1.66 3.13
C PHE A 255 21.48 0.92 2.42
N HIS A 256 22.31 1.64 1.66
CA HIS A 256 23.42 1.04 0.93
C HIS A 256 24.42 0.34 1.87
N SER A 257 24.69 0.90 3.05
CA SER A 257 25.60 0.30 4.05
C SER A 257 25.11 -1.02 4.64
N LEU A 258 23.80 -1.32 4.56
CA LEU A 258 23.20 -2.57 5.03
C LEU A 258 23.21 -3.67 3.96
N ILE A 259 23.45 -3.34 2.70
CA ILE A 259 23.43 -4.29 1.61
C ILE A 259 24.66 -5.20 1.69
N HIS A 260 24.41 -6.52 1.75
CA HIS A 260 25.47 -7.50 1.57
C HIS A 260 25.55 -7.96 0.11
N GLN A 261 24.42 -8.38 -0.44
CA GLN A 261 24.26 -8.77 -1.84
C GLN A 261 22.94 -8.22 -2.36
N ILE A 262 22.94 -7.72 -3.59
CA ILE A 262 21.74 -7.15 -4.21
C ILE A 262 21.62 -7.58 -5.67
N ILE A 263 20.40 -7.85 -6.10
CA ILE A 263 20.03 -8.06 -7.50
C ILE A 263 18.99 -7.00 -7.86
N TYR A 264 19.29 -6.22 -8.87
CA TYR A 264 18.33 -5.28 -9.46
C TYR A 264 17.55 -5.96 -10.59
N VAL A 265 16.24 -5.95 -10.51
CA VAL A 265 15.35 -6.50 -11.54
C VAL A 265 14.56 -5.39 -12.18
N SER A 266 14.65 -5.25 -13.49
CA SER A 266 13.92 -4.22 -14.24
C SER A 266 13.81 -4.57 -15.71
N ALA A 267 12.66 -4.27 -16.32
CA ALA A 267 12.50 -4.32 -17.77
C ALA A 267 13.21 -3.14 -18.47
N THR A 268 13.45 -2.06 -17.73
CA THR A 268 14.05 -0.79 -18.21
C THR A 268 15.01 -0.23 -17.17
N PRO A 269 16.17 -0.86 -16.92
CA PRO A 269 17.10 -0.45 -15.88
C PRO A 269 17.54 1.00 -16.06
N ALA A 270 17.83 1.69 -14.95
CA ALA A 270 18.36 3.04 -14.95
C ALA A 270 19.90 3.02 -14.96
N ASN A 271 20.51 4.17 -15.16
CA ASN A 271 21.97 4.26 -15.19
C ASN A 271 22.61 3.84 -13.86
N TYR A 272 21.94 4.18 -12.74
CA TYR A 272 22.42 3.81 -11.41
C TYR A 272 22.64 2.30 -11.26
N GLU A 273 21.64 1.47 -11.62
CA GLU A 273 21.75 0.01 -11.47
C GLU A 273 22.83 -0.57 -12.40
N ILE A 274 22.99 0.00 -13.59
CA ILE A 274 24.01 -0.42 -14.55
C ILE A 274 25.42 -0.06 -14.06
N GLU A 275 25.58 1.13 -13.48
CA GLU A 275 26.84 1.59 -12.90
C GLU A 275 27.23 0.76 -11.67
N GLU A 276 26.28 0.52 -10.74
CA GLU A 276 26.49 -0.33 -9.56
C GLU A 276 26.82 -1.79 -9.93
N ALA A 277 26.23 -2.29 -11.02
CA ALA A 277 26.49 -3.63 -11.52
C ALA A 277 27.77 -3.70 -12.40
N GLU A 278 28.57 -2.62 -12.49
CA GLU A 278 29.76 -2.51 -13.34
C GLU A 278 29.50 -2.92 -14.81
N GLY A 279 28.27 -2.67 -15.29
CA GLY A 279 27.82 -3.02 -16.63
C GLY A 279 27.47 -4.49 -16.81
N VAL A 280 27.49 -5.31 -15.75
CA VAL A 280 27.07 -6.72 -15.83
C VAL A 280 25.55 -6.79 -15.86
N VAL A 281 25.00 -7.16 -17.02
CA VAL A 281 23.55 -7.30 -17.22
C VAL A 281 23.24 -8.71 -17.71
N VAL A 282 22.30 -9.37 -17.03
CA VAL A 282 21.76 -10.66 -17.45
C VAL A 282 20.37 -10.44 -18.02
N GLU A 283 20.20 -10.73 -19.31
CA GLU A 283 18.92 -10.59 -19.98
C GLU A 283 18.08 -11.87 -19.87
N GLN A 284 16.83 -11.72 -19.44
CA GLN A 284 15.84 -12.79 -19.45
C GLN A 284 14.67 -12.36 -20.34
N ILE A 285 14.82 -12.60 -21.65
CA ILE A 285 13.87 -12.16 -22.69
C ILE A 285 12.87 -13.27 -22.99
N ILE A 286 13.31 -14.53 -22.95
CA ILE A 286 12.50 -15.67 -23.40
C ILE A 286 11.32 -15.92 -22.45
N ARG A 287 10.11 -15.96 -23.04
CA ARG A 287 8.87 -16.35 -22.37
C ARG A 287 8.54 -17.81 -22.69
N PRO A 288 8.36 -18.69 -21.69
CA PRO A 288 8.01 -20.11 -21.93
C PRO A 288 6.69 -20.28 -22.68
N THR A 289 5.77 -19.33 -22.59
CA THR A 289 4.50 -19.32 -23.31
C THR A 289 4.62 -19.06 -24.81
N GLY A 290 5.81 -18.65 -25.26
CA GLY A 290 6.06 -18.27 -26.66
C GLY A 290 5.49 -16.91 -27.06
N LEU A 291 4.83 -16.18 -26.17
CA LEU A 291 4.22 -14.88 -26.46
C LEU A 291 5.27 -13.86 -26.89
N LEU A 292 4.99 -13.17 -27.98
CA LEU A 292 5.85 -12.15 -28.56
C LEU A 292 5.61 -10.79 -27.93
N ASP A 293 6.64 -9.94 -27.95
CA ASP A 293 6.42 -8.51 -27.71
C ASP A 293 5.54 -7.91 -28.82
N PRO A 294 4.67 -6.92 -28.51
CA PRO A 294 3.70 -6.39 -29.45
C PRO A 294 4.38 -5.69 -30.64
N GLU A 295 3.69 -5.63 -31.77
CA GLU A 295 4.08 -4.76 -32.86
C GLU A 295 3.74 -3.31 -32.51
N ILE A 296 4.70 -2.41 -32.77
CA ILE A 296 4.49 -0.96 -32.56
C ILE A 296 4.30 -0.29 -33.91
N GLU A 297 3.15 0.34 -34.07
CA GLU A 297 2.80 1.14 -35.25
C GLU A 297 2.75 2.61 -34.86
N VAL A 298 3.37 3.47 -35.66
CA VAL A 298 3.29 4.94 -35.49
C VAL A 298 2.31 5.49 -36.50
N ARG A 299 1.33 6.26 -36.04
CA ARG A 299 0.31 6.90 -36.86
C ARG A 299 0.27 8.42 -36.61
N PRO A 300 -0.17 9.24 -37.59
CA PRO A 300 -0.31 10.68 -37.41
C PRO A 300 -1.23 11.04 -36.24
N SER A 301 -0.96 12.16 -35.58
CA SER A 301 -1.85 12.72 -34.55
C SER A 301 -3.13 13.33 -35.14
N GLU A 302 -3.12 13.69 -36.42
CA GLU A 302 -4.30 14.18 -37.11
C GLU A 302 -5.37 13.08 -37.20
N ASN A 303 -6.59 13.37 -36.74
CA ASN A 303 -7.72 12.43 -36.66
C ASN A 303 -7.46 11.20 -35.78
N GLN A 304 -6.53 11.30 -34.81
CA GLN A 304 -6.16 10.18 -33.91
C GLN A 304 -7.35 9.58 -33.16
N ILE A 305 -8.39 10.37 -32.86
CA ILE A 305 -9.56 9.89 -32.11
C ILE A 305 -10.47 9.02 -32.99
N ASP A 306 -10.67 9.40 -34.23
CA ASP A 306 -11.51 8.64 -35.19
C ASP A 306 -10.82 7.31 -35.54
N ASP A 307 -9.50 7.33 -35.75
CA ASP A 307 -8.70 6.14 -36.01
C ASP A 307 -8.67 5.21 -34.79
N LEU A 308 -8.47 5.76 -33.61
CA LEU A 308 -8.52 5.02 -32.34
C LEU A 308 -9.89 4.36 -32.15
N MET A 309 -10.98 5.05 -32.45
CA MET A 309 -12.34 4.53 -32.32
C MET A 309 -12.58 3.34 -33.27
N ALA A 310 -12.07 3.40 -34.50
CA ALA A 310 -12.14 2.27 -35.42
C ALA A 310 -11.38 1.03 -34.92
N GLU A 311 -10.18 1.23 -34.37
CA GLU A 311 -9.38 0.14 -33.75
C GLU A 311 -10.07 -0.43 -32.48
N ILE A 312 -10.67 0.43 -31.65
CA ILE A 312 -11.44 -0.02 -30.47
C ILE A 312 -12.59 -0.94 -30.87
N LEU A 313 -13.39 -0.53 -31.87
CA LEU A 313 -14.53 -1.33 -32.32
C LEU A 313 -14.10 -2.71 -32.84
N GLN A 314 -12.98 -2.78 -33.59
CA GLN A 314 -12.43 -4.07 -34.03
C GLN A 314 -12.04 -4.98 -32.83
N ARG A 315 -11.49 -4.40 -31.74
CA ARG A 315 -11.13 -5.18 -30.53
C ARG A 315 -12.35 -5.62 -29.74
N ILE A 316 -13.40 -4.80 -29.69
CA ILE A 316 -14.67 -5.15 -29.07
C ILE A 316 -15.31 -6.35 -29.78
N ASP A 317 -15.30 -6.38 -31.11
CA ASP A 317 -15.80 -7.50 -31.91
C ASP A 317 -15.06 -8.81 -31.60
N LEU A 318 -13.77 -8.73 -31.28
CA LEU A 318 -12.94 -9.86 -30.85
C LEU A 318 -13.07 -10.18 -29.34
N GLN A 319 -13.88 -9.46 -28.60
CA GLN A 319 -13.99 -9.54 -27.14
C GLN A 319 -12.69 -9.25 -26.39
N GLU A 320 -11.80 -8.49 -26.99
CA GLU A 320 -10.53 -8.06 -26.41
C GLU A 320 -10.66 -6.69 -25.75
N ARG A 321 -9.66 -6.30 -24.95
CA ARG A 321 -9.66 -5.06 -24.19
C ARG A 321 -8.62 -4.09 -24.70
N VAL A 322 -8.90 -2.79 -24.50
CA VAL A 322 -8.05 -1.70 -24.97
C VAL A 322 -7.62 -0.81 -23.82
N LEU A 323 -6.32 -0.46 -23.80
CA LEU A 323 -5.78 0.59 -22.93
C LEU A 323 -5.43 1.81 -23.76
N VAL A 324 -5.82 3.00 -23.28
CA VAL A 324 -5.48 4.27 -23.89
C VAL A 324 -4.75 5.16 -22.92
N THR A 325 -3.59 5.70 -23.30
CA THR A 325 -2.84 6.62 -22.45
C THR A 325 -2.89 8.04 -22.99
N THR A 326 -3.22 8.98 -22.11
CA THR A 326 -3.27 10.42 -22.38
C THR A 326 -2.20 11.16 -21.58
N LEU A 327 -2.00 12.46 -21.87
CA LEU A 327 -1.03 13.29 -21.16
C LEU A 327 -1.59 13.95 -19.90
N THR A 328 -2.90 14.21 -19.86
CA THR A 328 -3.53 14.92 -18.74
C THR A 328 -4.78 14.21 -18.23
N LYS A 329 -5.13 14.45 -16.96
CA LYS A 329 -6.37 13.94 -16.35
C LYS A 329 -7.60 14.41 -17.15
N ARG A 330 -7.65 15.69 -17.48
CA ARG A 330 -8.73 16.29 -18.23
C ARG A 330 -8.93 15.59 -19.59
N MET A 331 -7.85 15.34 -20.32
CA MET A 331 -7.93 14.62 -21.61
C MET A 331 -8.45 13.18 -21.41
N ALA A 332 -8.09 12.50 -20.30
CA ALA A 332 -8.62 11.18 -20.02
C ALA A 332 -10.12 11.20 -19.73
N GLU A 333 -10.59 12.19 -18.97
CA GLU A 333 -12.01 12.38 -18.65
C GLU A 333 -12.81 12.73 -19.92
N GLU A 334 -12.36 13.72 -20.70
CA GLU A 334 -13.02 14.14 -21.95
C GLU A 334 -13.07 12.99 -22.97
N LEU A 335 -12.00 12.22 -23.14
CA LEU A 335 -12.00 11.06 -24.03
C LEU A 335 -12.94 9.95 -23.53
N THR A 336 -12.99 9.71 -22.23
CA THR A 336 -13.92 8.73 -21.66
C THR A 336 -15.37 9.14 -21.92
N GLU A 337 -15.72 10.39 -21.69
CA GLU A 337 -17.06 10.93 -21.97
C GLU A 337 -17.40 10.81 -23.46
N PHE A 338 -16.46 11.15 -24.33
CA PHE A 338 -16.63 11.00 -25.77
C PHE A 338 -16.92 9.55 -26.18
N LEU A 339 -16.16 8.58 -25.69
CA LEU A 339 -16.34 7.16 -25.99
C LEU A 339 -17.67 6.61 -25.43
N LEU A 340 -18.06 7.01 -24.22
CA LEU A 340 -19.35 6.66 -23.63
C LEU A 340 -20.54 7.20 -24.45
N ASN A 341 -20.43 8.41 -25.00
CA ASN A 341 -21.44 9.00 -25.85
C ASN A 341 -21.59 8.27 -27.22
N HIS A 342 -20.60 7.42 -27.56
CA HIS A 342 -20.62 6.53 -28.72
C HIS A 342 -20.88 5.06 -28.35
N ASP A 343 -21.53 4.81 -27.23
CA ASP A 343 -21.92 3.48 -26.72
C ASP A 343 -20.74 2.51 -26.47
N ILE A 344 -19.51 3.03 -26.31
CA ILE A 344 -18.33 2.24 -25.96
C ILE A 344 -18.19 2.21 -24.44
N LYS A 345 -18.21 1.01 -23.84
CA LYS A 345 -18.08 0.82 -22.38
C LYS A 345 -16.68 1.18 -21.91
N THR A 346 -16.51 2.39 -21.45
CA THR A 346 -15.23 2.98 -21.09
C THR A 346 -15.21 3.42 -19.65
N ASN A 347 -14.03 3.32 -19.01
CA ASN A 347 -13.77 3.97 -17.73
C ASN A 347 -12.37 4.61 -17.76
N TYR A 348 -12.07 5.45 -16.78
CA TYR A 348 -10.74 6.06 -16.66
C TYR A 348 -10.11 5.83 -15.28
N ILE A 349 -8.77 5.89 -15.23
CA ILE A 349 -8.00 5.85 -13.99
C ILE A 349 -6.97 7.00 -14.00
N HIS A 350 -6.84 7.69 -12.86
CA HIS A 350 -5.78 8.66 -12.60
C HIS A 350 -5.28 8.55 -11.14
N SER A 351 -4.35 9.43 -10.74
CA SER A 351 -3.68 9.38 -9.43
C SER A 351 -4.63 9.47 -8.22
N ASP A 352 -5.79 10.10 -8.40
CA ASP A 352 -6.73 10.41 -7.31
C ASP A 352 -7.71 9.25 -7.03
N VAL A 353 -7.71 8.20 -7.87
CA VAL A 353 -8.51 7.00 -7.65
C VAL A 353 -7.90 6.16 -6.52
N ALA A 354 -8.68 5.85 -5.49
CA ALA A 354 -8.24 5.04 -4.36
C ALA A 354 -7.78 3.64 -4.79
N THR A 355 -6.84 3.04 -4.05
CA THR A 355 -6.22 1.76 -4.41
C THR A 355 -7.24 0.63 -4.56
N LEU A 356 -8.23 0.55 -3.67
CA LEU A 356 -9.28 -0.47 -3.74
C LEU A 356 -10.17 -0.31 -4.98
N ASP A 357 -10.46 0.93 -5.36
CA ASP A 357 -11.29 1.22 -6.53
C ASP A 357 -10.54 0.95 -7.83
N ARG A 358 -9.21 1.16 -7.85
CA ARG A 358 -8.36 0.70 -8.97
C ARG A 358 -8.50 -0.80 -9.20
N VAL A 359 -8.46 -1.61 -8.11
CA VAL A 359 -8.62 -3.06 -8.22
C VAL A 359 -9.99 -3.42 -8.79
N LYS A 360 -11.07 -2.74 -8.37
CA LYS A 360 -12.42 -2.96 -8.90
C LYS A 360 -12.51 -2.61 -10.39
N ILE A 361 -11.98 -1.45 -10.80
CA ILE A 361 -11.97 -1.02 -12.21
C ILE A 361 -11.19 -2.00 -13.08
N MET A 362 -10.03 -2.46 -12.60
CA MET A 362 -9.22 -3.45 -13.30
C MET A 362 -9.94 -4.79 -13.46
N ASN A 363 -10.59 -5.29 -12.41
CA ASN A 363 -11.40 -6.50 -12.49
C ASN A 363 -12.60 -6.32 -13.43
N ALA A 364 -13.23 -5.15 -13.44
CA ALA A 364 -14.34 -4.82 -14.34
C ALA A 364 -13.89 -4.79 -15.82
N LEU A 365 -12.68 -4.29 -16.13
CA LEU A 365 -12.08 -4.39 -17.46
C LEU A 365 -11.86 -5.84 -17.86
N ARG A 366 -11.27 -6.66 -16.98
CA ARG A 366 -11.00 -8.08 -17.22
C ARG A 366 -12.28 -8.89 -17.46
N THR A 367 -13.34 -8.60 -16.69
CA THR A 367 -14.65 -9.29 -16.82
C THR A 367 -15.50 -8.78 -17.97
N GLY A 368 -15.07 -7.72 -18.67
CA GLY A 368 -15.81 -7.16 -19.81
C GLY A 368 -16.98 -6.25 -19.44
N VAL A 369 -17.01 -5.76 -18.20
CA VAL A 369 -17.89 -4.65 -17.81
C VAL A 369 -17.48 -3.38 -18.55
N TYR A 370 -16.16 -3.20 -18.75
CA TYR A 370 -15.59 -2.16 -19.63
C TYR A 370 -14.80 -2.81 -20.75
N ASP A 371 -14.81 -2.20 -21.93
CA ASP A 371 -14.03 -2.60 -23.09
C ASP A 371 -12.75 -1.77 -23.23
N VAL A 372 -12.81 -0.53 -22.75
CA VAL A 372 -11.71 0.45 -22.83
C VAL A 372 -11.40 1.03 -21.47
N LEU A 373 -10.13 1.18 -21.18
CA LEU A 373 -9.63 1.88 -20.00
C LEU A 373 -8.70 3.01 -20.42
N VAL A 374 -9.05 4.24 -20.06
CA VAL A 374 -8.28 5.44 -20.37
C VAL A 374 -7.51 5.92 -19.13
N GLY A 375 -6.29 6.39 -19.27
CA GLY A 375 -5.58 6.99 -18.14
C GLY A 375 -4.31 7.74 -18.48
N VAL A 376 -3.88 8.56 -17.52
CA VAL A 376 -2.69 9.43 -17.70
C VAL A 376 -1.41 8.67 -17.45
N ASN A 377 -1.39 7.82 -16.45
CA ASN A 377 -0.22 7.06 -16.00
C ASN A 377 -0.66 5.69 -15.49
N LEU A 378 -1.54 5.08 -16.26
CA LEU A 378 -2.24 3.83 -15.95
C LEU A 378 -1.31 2.68 -15.64
N LEU A 379 -0.10 2.76 -16.12
CA LEU A 379 0.63 1.58 -16.53
C LEU A 379 1.96 1.48 -15.82
N ARG A 380 2.05 2.14 -14.66
CA ARG A 380 3.09 1.84 -13.72
C ARG A 380 2.84 0.46 -13.13
N GLU A 381 3.78 -0.12 -12.56
CA GLU A 381 4.02 -1.46 -12.02
C GLU A 381 2.74 -2.23 -11.55
N GLY A 382 2.77 -3.54 -11.66
CA GLY A 382 1.79 -4.42 -11.01
C GLY A 382 0.49 -4.72 -11.75
N LEU A 383 0.32 -4.28 -13.02
CA LEU A 383 -0.87 -4.60 -13.81
C LEU A 383 -0.63 -5.83 -14.70
N ASP A 384 -1.46 -6.84 -14.52
CA ASP A 384 -1.46 -8.07 -15.31
C ASP A 384 -2.82 -8.26 -16.00
N LEU A 385 -2.88 -7.89 -17.27
CA LEU A 385 -4.08 -7.83 -18.10
C LEU A 385 -3.90 -8.62 -19.40
N PRO A 386 -3.98 -9.95 -19.35
CA PRO A 386 -3.83 -10.78 -20.55
C PRO A 386 -4.95 -10.54 -21.58
N GLU A 387 -6.07 -9.97 -21.18
CA GLU A 387 -7.21 -9.66 -22.04
C GLU A 387 -6.96 -8.42 -22.93
N VAL A 388 -5.93 -7.62 -22.62
CA VAL A 388 -5.58 -6.41 -23.39
C VAL A 388 -4.78 -6.77 -24.62
N SER A 389 -5.32 -6.50 -25.79
CA SER A 389 -4.67 -6.71 -27.09
C SER A 389 -4.20 -5.41 -27.74
N LEU A 390 -4.78 -4.27 -27.39
CA LEU A 390 -4.40 -2.97 -27.94
C LEU A 390 -4.00 -2.00 -26.83
N VAL A 391 -2.84 -1.38 -27.02
CA VAL A 391 -2.41 -0.20 -26.25
C VAL A 391 -2.25 0.98 -27.18
N ALA A 392 -3.03 2.01 -26.98
CA ALA A 392 -2.95 3.27 -27.72
C ALA A 392 -2.28 4.36 -26.89
N ILE A 393 -1.29 5.01 -27.46
CA ILE A 393 -0.53 6.10 -26.82
C ILE A 393 -0.78 7.37 -27.60
N LEU A 394 -1.63 8.25 -27.06
CA LEU A 394 -1.92 9.55 -27.69
C LEU A 394 -0.76 10.52 -27.44
N ASP A 395 -0.49 11.39 -28.42
CA ASP A 395 0.57 12.40 -28.33
C ASP A 395 1.91 11.79 -27.87
N ALA A 396 2.34 10.72 -28.52
CA ALA A 396 3.54 9.96 -28.12
C ALA A 396 4.84 10.76 -28.35
N ASP A 397 4.83 11.77 -29.22
CA ASP A 397 5.95 12.68 -29.53
C ASP A 397 6.13 13.83 -28.53
N LYS A 398 5.20 14.02 -27.60
CA LYS A 398 5.31 15.05 -26.57
C LYS A 398 6.27 14.58 -25.46
N GLU A 399 7.57 14.67 -25.71
CA GLU A 399 8.59 14.22 -24.79
C GLU A 399 8.42 14.81 -23.38
N GLY A 400 8.64 13.96 -22.37
CA GLY A 400 8.51 14.31 -20.98
C GLY A 400 8.46 13.07 -20.09
N PHE A 401 8.13 13.26 -18.81
CA PHE A 401 8.13 12.18 -17.82
C PHE A 401 7.23 11.00 -18.21
N LEU A 402 6.11 11.25 -18.94
CA LEU A 402 5.15 10.22 -19.37
C LEU A 402 5.46 9.63 -20.76
N ARG A 403 6.37 10.21 -21.51
CA ARG A 403 6.70 9.84 -22.90
C ARG A 403 8.21 9.63 -23.10
N ASN A 404 8.95 9.37 -22.02
CA ASN A 404 10.34 8.93 -22.13
C ASN A 404 10.41 7.44 -22.52
N HIS A 405 11.57 6.99 -22.97
CA HIS A 405 11.80 5.61 -23.40
C HIS A 405 11.30 4.57 -22.39
N ARG A 406 11.59 4.73 -21.07
CA ARG A 406 11.16 3.78 -20.04
C ARG A 406 9.63 3.69 -19.93
N SER A 407 8.96 4.84 -19.87
CA SER A 407 7.50 4.91 -19.80
C SER A 407 6.83 4.29 -21.03
N LEU A 408 7.35 4.60 -22.22
CA LEU A 408 6.83 4.04 -23.48
C LEU A 408 7.04 2.54 -23.56
N THR A 409 8.22 2.02 -23.20
CA THR A 409 8.51 0.58 -23.19
C THR A 409 7.63 -0.19 -22.21
N GLN A 410 7.43 0.34 -21.01
CA GLN A 410 6.54 -0.29 -20.03
C GLN A 410 5.08 -0.29 -20.49
N THR A 411 4.64 0.82 -21.06
CA THR A 411 3.30 0.95 -21.62
C THR A 411 3.07 -0.03 -22.76
N ALA A 412 4.01 -0.10 -23.71
CA ALA A 412 3.98 -1.06 -24.81
C ALA A 412 3.94 -2.52 -24.31
N GLY A 413 4.72 -2.83 -23.29
CA GLY A 413 4.79 -4.16 -22.69
C GLY A 413 3.46 -4.68 -22.09
N ARG A 414 2.46 -3.82 -21.89
CA ARG A 414 1.13 -4.24 -21.39
C ARG A 414 0.36 -5.06 -22.43
N ALA A 415 0.60 -4.86 -23.73
CA ALA A 415 0.03 -5.70 -24.80
C ALA A 415 0.79 -7.01 -25.03
N ALA A 416 1.94 -7.21 -24.40
CA ALA A 416 2.81 -8.37 -24.65
C ALA A 416 2.29 -9.70 -24.07
N ARG A 417 1.14 -9.70 -23.40
CA ARG A 417 0.50 -10.90 -22.81
C ARG A 417 -0.65 -11.45 -23.65
N ASN A 418 -0.99 -10.75 -24.71
CA ASN A 418 -2.00 -11.17 -25.67
C ASN A 418 -1.32 -11.63 -26.96
N VAL A 419 -1.85 -12.67 -27.59
CA VAL A 419 -1.36 -13.20 -28.88
C VAL A 419 -1.52 -12.14 -29.99
N HIS A 420 -2.58 -11.34 -29.92
CA HIS A 420 -2.89 -10.26 -30.85
C HIS A 420 -2.37 -8.89 -30.38
N GLY A 421 -1.35 -8.92 -29.51
CA GLY A 421 -0.80 -7.70 -28.90
C GLY A 421 -0.30 -6.69 -29.93
N LYS A 422 -0.85 -5.47 -29.91
CA LYS A 422 -0.52 -4.36 -30.79
C LYS A 422 -0.40 -3.06 -29.99
N VAL A 423 0.52 -2.19 -30.38
CA VAL A 423 0.69 -0.84 -29.84
C VAL A 423 0.57 0.17 -30.96
N ILE A 424 -0.24 1.20 -30.77
CA ILE A 424 -0.32 2.33 -31.68
C ILE A 424 0.18 3.57 -30.94
N MET A 425 1.19 4.20 -31.50
CA MET A 425 1.72 5.48 -31.05
C MET A 425 1.24 6.58 -32.01
N TYR A 426 0.38 7.48 -31.54
CA TYR A 426 -0.05 8.63 -32.33
C TYR A 426 0.97 9.76 -32.15
N ALA A 427 1.62 10.15 -33.25
CA ALA A 427 2.72 11.11 -33.23
C ALA A 427 2.93 11.70 -34.61
N ASP A 428 3.28 13.00 -34.67
CA ASP A 428 3.62 13.67 -35.91
C ASP A 428 5.11 13.54 -36.28
N SER A 429 5.93 13.20 -35.28
CA SER A 429 7.36 12.93 -35.44
C SER A 429 7.82 11.82 -34.52
N ILE A 430 8.77 11.02 -34.97
CA ILE A 430 9.37 9.97 -34.14
C ILE A 430 10.49 10.61 -33.30
N THR A 431 10.32 10.61 -31.98
CA THR A 431 11.34 11.10 -31.03
C THR A 431 12.39 10.03 -30.74
N GLU A 432 13.51 10.43 -30.12
CA GLU A 432 14.56 9.48 -29.73
C GLU A 432 14.02 8.43 -28.73
N SER A 433 13.16 8.83 -27.82
CA SER A 433 12.51 7.94 -26.84
C SER A 433 11.60 6.91 -27.52
N MET A 434 10.84 7.33 -28.53
CA MET A 434 10.01 6.44 -29.35
C MET A 434 10.89 5.47 -30.12
N GLN A 435 11.92 5.96 -30.83
CA GLN A 435 12.79 5.12 -31.65
C GLN A 435 13.46 4.03 -30.82
N ARG A 436 14.02 4.38 -29.66
CA ARG A 436 14.61 3.39 -28.74
C ARG A 436 13.60 2.34 -28.27
N THR A 437 12.34 2.75 -28.04
CA THR A 437 11.27 1.82 -27.63
C THR A 437 10.92 0.86 -28.76
N ILE A 438 10.81 1.37 -29.98
CA ILE A 438 10.51 0.58 -31.18
C ILE A 438 11.63 -0.44 -31.43
N ASP A 439 12.88 0.02 -31.44
CA ASP A 439 14.04 -0.83 -31.71
C ASP A 439 14.19 -1.94 -30.65
N GLU A 440 14.05 -1.60 -29.38
CA GLU A 440 14.17 -2.58 -28.30
C GLU A 440 13.02 -3.60 -28.31
N THR A 441 11.80 -3.16 -28.56
CA THR A 441 10.65 -4.07 -28.66
C THR A 441 10.78 -4.99 -29.86
N ALA A 442 11.25 -4.48 -31.01
CA ALA A 442 11.51 -5.27 -32.20
C ALA A 442 12.64 -6.29 -31.97
N ARG A 443 13.73 -5.89 -31.26
CA ARG A 443 14.83 -6.78 -30.89
C ARG A 443 14.34 -7.94 -30.02
N ARG A 444 13.59 -7.65 -28.95
CA ARG A 444 13.03 -8.69 -28.05
C ARG A 444 12.08 -9.61 -28.80
N ARG A 445 11.22 -9.06 -29.64
CA ARG A 445 10.30 -9.83 -30.48
C ARG A 445 11.06 -10.79 -31.39
N SER A 446 12.12 -10.33 -32.06
CA SER A 446 12.95 -11.16 -32.94
C SER A 446 13.62 -12.31 -32.20
N ILE A 447 14.19 -12.06 -31.00
CA ILE A 447 14.81 -13.10 -30.17
C ILE A 447 13.78 -14.16 -29.76
N GLN A 448 12.60 -13.75 -29.34
CA GLN A 448 11.53 -14.67 -28.96
C GLN A 448 11.02 -15.48 -30.17
N MET A 449 10.88 -14.85 -31.36
CA MET A 449 10.48 -15.57 -32.59
C MET A 449 11.49 -16.64 -32.97
N GLN A 450 12.77 -16.33 -32.98
CA GLN A 450 13.85 -17.30 -33.27
C GLN A 450 13.84 -18.45 -32.26
N TYR A 451 13.62 -18.15 -31.01
CA TYR A 451 13.53 -19.20 -29.97
C TYR A 451 12.31 -20.09 -30.18
N ASN A 452 11.15 -19.51 -30.48
CA ASN A 452 9.92 -20.26 -30.76
C ASN A 452 10.09 -21.20 -31.94
N GLU A 453 10.69 -20.69 -33.02
CA GLU A 453 10.94 -21.45 -34.23
C GLU A 453 11.91 -22.63 -33.96
N ALA A 454 13.02 -22.36 -33.28
CA ALA A 454 14.01 -23.38 -32.93
C ALA A 454 13.48 -24.48 -31.99
N HIS A 455 12.51 -24.16 -31.13
CA HIS A 455 11.94 -25.09 -30.16
C HIS A 455 10.52 -25.55 -30.51
N HIS A 456 10.01 -25.20 -31.70
CA HIS A 456 8.65 -25.52 -32.17
C HIS A 456 7.55 -25.10 -31.19
N ILE A 457 7.72 -23.91 -30.54
CA ILE A 457 6.76 -23.37 -29.61
C ILE A 457 5.73 -22.53 -30.37
N VAL A 458 4.46 -22.83 -30.15
CA VAL A 458 3.33 -22.00 -30.64
C VAL A 458 2.89 -21.09 -29.52
N PRO A 459 2.84 -19.75 -29.74
CA PRO A 459 2.36 -18.82 -28.73
C PRO A 459 0.96 -19.19 -28.22
N GLN A 460 0.80 -19.27 -26.91
CA GLN A 460 -0.48 -19.61 -26.27
C GLN A 460 -0.97 -18.44 -25.42
N PRO A 461 -2.28 -18.11 -25.48
CA PRO A 461 -2.86 -17.08 -24.62
C PRO A 461 -2.73 -17.47 -23.15
N ILE A 462 -2.52 -16.51 -22.29
CA ILE A 462 -2.53 -16.71 -20.84
C ILE A 462 -3.97 -16.61 -20.35
N GLU A 463 -4.56 -17.74 -19.92
CA GLU A 463 -5.83 -17.74 -19.21
C GLU A 463 -5.59 -17.63 -17.72
N LYS A 464 -5.88 -16.47 -17.15
CA LYS A 464 -5.79 -16.25 -15.70
C LYS A 464 -7.19 -16.31 -15.10
N LYS A 465 -7.44 -17.28 -14.22
CA LYS A 465 -8.68 -17.31 -13.43
C LYS A 465 -8.83 -15.98 -12.70
N ILE A 466 -9.97 -15.34 -12.87
CA ILE A 466 -10.34 -14.15 -12.12
C ILE A 466 -10.60 -14.67 -10.71
N GLY A 467 -9.60 -14.54 -9.83
CA GLY A 467 -9.72 -14.93 -8.44
C GLY A 467 -10.80 -14.07 -7.77
N SER A 468 -11.61 -14.68 -6.92
CA SER A 468 -12.49 -13.93 -6.02
C SER A 468 -11.64 -12.89 -5.29
N SER A 469 -12.07 -11.65 -5.34
CA SER A 469 -11.40 -10.51 -4.71
C SER A 469 -11.16 -10.85 -3.23
N LEU A 470 -10.01 -10.45 -2.68
CA LEU A 470 -9.73 -10.49 -1.23
C LEU A 470 -10.88 -9.90 -0.37
N MET A 471 -11.79 -9.14 -0.97
CA MET A 471 -13.01 -8.63 -0.33
C MET A 471 -14.09 -9.70 -0.09
N GLU A 472 -14.15 -10.78 -0.87
CA GLU A 472 -15.12 -11.86 -0.61
C GLU A 472 -14.71 -12.73 0.58
N GLN A 473 -13.45 -12.71 0.97
CA GLN A 473 -12.96 -13.43 2.15
C GLN A 473 -13.19 -12.68 3.47
N THR A 474 -13.49 -11.37 3.42
CA THR A 474 -13.77 -10.56 4.62
C THR A 474 -15.27 -10.39 4.92
N THR A 475 -16.16 -10.83 4.03
CA THR A 475 -17.62 -10.80 4.21
C THR A 475 -18.24 -12.20 4.23
N GLY A 476 -17.55 -13.14 4.85
CA GLY A 476 -18.11 -14.45 5.17
C GLY A 476 -19.09 -14.34 6.34
N ASN A 477 -20.37 -14.63 6.07
CA ASN A 477 -21.54 -14.77 6.91
C ASN A 477 -22.51 -13.58 6.93
N ASP A 478 -23.29 -13.48 5.88
CA ASP A 478 -24.72 -13.25 6.07
C ASP A 478 -25.51 -13.91 4.93
N ASP A 479 -26.10 -15.06 5.25
CA ASP A 479 -27.02 -15.82 4.41
C ASP A 479 -28.36 -15.09 4.38
N THR A 480 -28.61 -14.28 3.37
CA THR A 480 -29.99 -14.06 2.89
C THR A 480 -29.98 -13.71 1.41
N ARG A 481 -30.33 -14.72 0.63
CA ARG A 481 -30.64 -14.63 -0.81
C ARG A 481 -31.75 -13.60 -1.04
N GLN A 482 -31.41 -12.50 -1.66
CA GLN A 482 -32.34 -11.78 -2.53
C GLN A 482 -31.62 -11.47 -3.85
N LYS A 483 -32.11 -12.19 -4.90
CA LYS A 483 -31.87 -11.80 -6.29
C LYS A 483 -32.33 -10.35 -6.44
N LYS A 484 -31.41 -9.42 -6.61
CA LYS A 484 -31.71 -8.09 -7.14
C LYS A 484 -31.24 -8.05 -8.59
N GLU A 485 -32.19 -7.75 -9.46
CA GLU A 485 -32.00 -7.44 -10.86
C GLU A 485 -30.89 -6.39 -11.04
N ALA A 486 -30.10 -6.55 -12.12
CA ALA A 486 -29.04 -5.62 -12.46
C ALA A 486 -29.63 -4.20 -12.60
N PRO A 487 -29.05 -3.18 -11.99
CA PRO A 487 -29.50 -1.82 -12.21
C PRO A 487 -29.11 -1.37 -13.63
N ASP A 488 -30.05 -0.71 -14.27
CA ASP A 488 -29.96 -0.09 -15.59
C ASP A 488 -28.72 0.82 -15.66
N THR A 489 -27.74 0.44 -16.49
CA THR A 489 -26.36 0.96 -16.50
C THR A 489 -26.20 2.30 -17.26
N LYS A 490 -27.20 3.15 -17.27
CA LYS A 490 -27.07 4.42 -18.02
C LYS A 490 -26.39 5.57 -17.28
N TYR A 491 -26.18 5.50 -15.97
CA TYR A 491 -25.57 6.60 -15.19
C TYR A 491 -24.85 6.11 -13.91
N ALA A 492 -23.87 5.24 -14.04
CA ALA A 492 -22.92 5.03 -12.93
C ALA A 492 -21.62 5.79 -13.24
N LEU A 493 -21.65 7.10 -13.13
CA LEU A 493 -20.44 7.88 -12.87
C LEU A 493 -19.95 7.46 -11.49
N PHE A 494 -18.88 6.70 -11.49
CA PHE A 494 -18.24 6.17 -10.29
C PHE A 494 -17.70 7.31 -9.44
N ASN A 495 -18.26 7.49 -8.25
CA ASN A 495 -17.77 8.42 -7.23
C ASN A 495 -16.97 7.61 -6.20
N PRO A 496 -15.63 7.72 -6.14
CA PRO A 496 -14.79 6.97 -5.22
C PRO A 496 -14.79 7.63 -3.85
N GLY A 497 -15.54 7.07 -2.94
CA GLY A 497 -15.50 7.46 -1.53
C GLY A 497 -16.89 7.48 -0.92
N GLY A 498 -17.12 6.54 -0.02
CA GLY A 498 -18.32 6.20 0.71
C GLY A 498 -19.39 7.28 0.89
N GLU A 499 -20.63 6.82 0.89
CA GLU A 499 -21.89 7.55 1.02
C GLU A 499 -22.07 8.71 0.03
N ALA A 500 -22.88 8.45 -0.98
CA ALA A 500 -23.19 9.34 -2.08
C ALA A 500 -23.47 10.77 -1.60
N PHE A 501 -22.50 11.66 -1.76
CA PHE A 501 -22.80 13.07 -1.88
C PHE A 501 -23.72 13.23 -3.09
N VAL A 502 -24.87 13.79 -2.84
CA VAL A 502 -25.97 13.93 -3.79
C VAL A 502 -25.45 14.52 -5.10
N ALA A 503 -25.57 13.78 -6.18
CA ALA A 503 -25.17 14.21 -7.50
C ALA A 503 -25.85 15.54 -7.89
N ASP A 504 -25.14 16.41 -8.60
CA ASP A 504 -25.53 17.74 -9.06
C ASP A 504 -26.98 17.92 -9.55
N PRO A 505 -27.60 16.95 -10.24
CA PRO A 505 -28.99 17.10 -10.69
C PRO A 505 -30.01 17.21 -9.56
N ILE A 506 -29.76 16.58 -8.40
CA ILE A 506 -30.71 16.58 -7.27
C ILE A 506 -30.60 17.90 -6.49
N SER A 507 -29.39 18.39 -6.25
CA SER A 507 -29.20 19.66 -5.53
C SER A 507 -29.73 20.87 -6.34
N ARG A 508 -29.63 20.83 -7.67
CA ARG A 508 -30.23 21.86 -8.56
C ARG A 508 -31.76 21.81 -8.59
N SER A 509 -32.38 20.68 -8.33
CA SER A 509 -33.85 20.53 -8.29
C SER A 509 -34.44 20.82 -6.90
N MET A 510 -33.63 20.96 -5.85
CA MET A 510 -34.07 21.21 -4.48
C MET A 510 -34.67 22.61 -4.31
N SER A 511 -35.73 22.73 -3.49
CA SER A 511 -36.29 24.03 -3.10
C SER A 511 -35.31 24.82 -2.21
N LYS A 512 -35.49 26.14 -2.13
CA LYS A 512 -34.69 26.99 -1.23
C LYS A 512 -34.71 26.53 0.24
N GLU A 513 -35.83 26.02 0.69
CA GLU A 513 -35.98 25.50 2.07
C GLU A 513 -35.22 24.18 2.26
N ALA A 514 -35.27 23.31 1.24
CA ALA A 514 -34.53 22.05 1.25
C ALA A 514 -33.01 22.28 1.20
N LEU A 515 -32.54 23.25 0.41
CA LEU A 515 -31.12 23.66 0.38
C LEU A 515 -30.65 24.20 1.72
N LYS A 516 -31.43 25.07 2.39
CA LYS A 516 -31.09 25.56 3.73
C LYS A 516 -31.01 24.45 4.77
N LYS A 517 -31.90 23.45 4.69
CA LYS A 517 -31.89 22.28 5.58
C LYS A 517 -30.67 21.41 5.32
N SER A 518 -30.30 21.22 4.06
CA SER A 518 -29.10 20.48 3.67
C SER A 518 -27.83 21.17 4.17
N ILE A 519 -27.69 22.48 4.00
CA ILE A 519 -26.58 23.28 4.53
C ILE A 519 -26.46 23.13 6.05
N ALA A 520 -27.59 23.20 6.77
CA ALA A 520 -27.59 23.04 8.23
C ALA A 520 -27.12 21.63 8.66
N ASN A 521 -27.59 20.58 7.98
CA ASN A 521 -27.18 19.20 8.24
C ASN A 521 -25.69 18.99 7.94
N THR A 522 -25.22 19.45 6.77
CA THR A 522 -23.79 19.31 6.39
C THR A 522 -22.89 20.11 7.34
N THR A 523 -23.36 21.27 7.84
CA THR A 523 -22.64 22.03 8.87
C THR A 523 -22.54 21.27 10.20
N ALA A 524 -23.59 20.55 10.58
CA ALA A 524 -23.56 19.71 11.78
C ALA A 524 -22.57 18.54 11.62
N LEU A 525 -22.56 17.87 10.46
CA LEU A 525 -21.62 16.79 10.13
C LEU A 525 -20.16 17.31 10.10
N MET A 526 -19.93 18.47 9.52
CA MET A 526 -18.60 19.11 9.52
C MET A 526 -18.09 19.35 10.95
N LYS A 527 -18.95 19.87 11.82
CA LYS A 527 -18.59 20.11 13.24
C LYS A 527 -18.36 18.82 14.01
N GLN A 528 -19.10 17.76 13.68
CA GLN A 528 -18.90 16.43 14.27
C GLN A 528 -17.58 15.84 13.82
N ALA A 529 -17.29 15.80 12.52
CA ALA A 529 -16.02 15.33 11.98
C ALA A 529 -14.82 16.11 12.56
N ALA A 530 -14.96 17.42 12.73
CA ALA A 530 -13.93 18.24 13.37
C ALA A 530 -13.72 17.88 14.86
N LYS A 531 -14.78 17.50 15.59
CA LYS A 531 -14.69 17.00 16.98
C LYS A 531 -13.99 15.63 17.05
N GLU A 532 -14.26 14.78 16.08
CA GLU A 532 -13.66 13.45 15.95
C GLU A 532 -12.24 13.50 15.35
N LEU A 533 -11.72 14.73 15.11
CA LEU A 533 -10.39 14.98 14.52
C LEU A 533 -10.20 14.42 13.11
N ASP A 534 -11.27 14.11 12.41
CA ASP A 534 -11.25 13.76 10.99
C ASP A 534 -11.29 15.04 10.13
N PHE A 535 -10.12 15.67 10.02
CA PHE A 535 -9.98 16.93 9.30
C PHE A 535 -10.16 16.78 7.79
N LEU A 536 -9.96 15.57 7.24
CA LEU A 536 -10.18 15.32 5.81
C LEU A 536 -11.68 15.35 5.50
N GLN A 537 -12.48 14.66 6.30
CA GLN A 537 -13.93 14.63 6.16
C GLN A 537 -14.56 15.99 6.51
N ALA A 538 -14.03 16.68 7.51
CA ALA A 538 -14.45 18.06 7.83
C ALA A 538 -14.18 19.04 6.69
N ALA A 539 -13.06 18.90 5.97
CA ALA A 539 -12.75 19.73 4.80
C ALA A 539 -13.70 19.43 3.63
N GLN A 540 -14.04 18.16 3.38
CA GLN A 540 -15.03 17.77 2.36
C GLN A 540 -16.41 18.36 2.64
N TYR A 541 -16.89 18.27 3.88
CA TYR A 541 -18.17 18.89 4.26
C TYR A 541 -18.14 20.41 4.13
N ARG A 542 -17.02 21.07 4.42
CA ARG A 542 -16.86 22.51 4.22
C ARG A 542 -17.01 22.89 2.74
N ASP A 543 -16.34 22.16 1.87
CA ASP A 543 -16.37 22.41 0.43
C ASP A 543 -17.77 22.18 -0.16
N GLU A 544 -18.51 21.18 0.36
CA GLU A 544 -19.92 20.96 0.02
C GLU A 544 -20.85 22.08 0.53
N ILE A 545 -20.61 22.62 1.72
CA ILE A 545 -21.35 23.77 2.23
C ILE A 545 -21.20 24.98 1.30
N VAL A 546 -19.97 25.31 0.89
CA VAL A 546 -19.69 26.40 -0.06
C VAL A 546 -20.46 26.21 -1.37
N ARG A 547 -20.51 24.98 -1.88
CA ARG A 547 -21.24 24.63 -3.09
C ARG A 547 -22.75 24.79 -2.93
N LEU A 548 -23.33 24.30 -1.85
CA LEU A 548 -24.75 24.43 -1.56
C LEU A 548 -25.17 25.90 -1.33
N GLU A 549 -24.30 26.71 -0.72
CA GLU A 549 -24.50 28.15 -0.54
C GLU A 549 -24.49 28.90 -1.88
N ALA A 550 -23.57 28.52 -2.79
CA ALA A 550 -23.55 29.05 -4.15
C ALA A 550 -24.87 28.77 -4.89
N LEU A 551 -25.35 27.50 -4.85
CA LEU A 551 -26.64 27.11 -5.43
C LEU A 551 -27.84 27.82 -4.78
N LEU A 552 -27.77 28.12 -3.49
CA LEU A 552 -28.82 28.90 -2.79
C LEU A 552 -28.82 30.35 -3.22
N SER A 553 -27.66 30.92 -3.55
CA SER A 553 -27.53 32.31 -4.04
C SER A 553 -27.98 32.49 -5.49
N GLU A 554 -27.91 31.45 -6.30
CA GLU A 554 -28.38 31.45 -7.70
C GLU A 554 -29.91 31.31 -7.83
N LYS A 555 -30.60 30.88 -6.78
CA LYS A 555 -32.06 30.75 -6.69
C LYS A 555 -32.70 31.88 -5.92
#